data_74d6d47901597604deb6360b8480c5f3
#
_entry.id   74d6d47901597604deb6360b8480c5f3
#
_cell.length_a   1.000
_cell.length_b   1.000
_cell.length_c   1.000
_cell.angle_alpha   90.00
_cell.angle_beta   90.00
_cell.angle_gamma   90.00
#
_symmetry.space_group_name_H-M   'P 1'
#
loop_
_entity.id
_entity.type
_entity.pdbx_description
1 polymer ?
#
loop_
_entity_poly.entity_id
_entity_poly.type
_entity_poly.pdbx_seq_one_letter_code
_entity_poly.pdbx_strand_id
1 'polypeptide(L)'
;MTEPTHTTNAAYPADSPYPPAAADAHQQPAYQEPAYQEPADPEPARREPRRRRGRGLRITLVVLVVLGGLGVVADRVAVDFAETEAAEKIKSRQGLSITPEVSIKGFPFLTQALDKKLDEVEVGLDGLTATTDDGHNVTITELSATLHQVKISGDFSSATADRASGRAHISYADLSAAAGEGIRVSQAGKAGANANRVKITGSFMGLGLSADGTVSVVNGDTIRLRIDAVPEGIPARFEGQIREKTDKDWKISGMPNGLRLEKVETTQDGIDLSGAGTAVSLTS
;
A
#
# COMPACT_ATOMS: atom_id res chain seq x y z
N MET A 1 5.45 54.12 -38.85
CA MET A 1 4.74 54.38 -40.11
C MET A 1 3.41 53.70 -39.97
N THR A 2 2.49 54.31 -39.69
CA THR A 2 1.56 55.38 -40.07
C THR A 2 0.15 54.82 -39.83
N GLU A 3 -0.46 55.31 -38.82
CA GLU A 3 -1.90 55.67 -38.78
C GLU A 3 -2.24 56.49 -40.04
N PRO A 4 -3.44 56.95 -40.33
CA PRO A 4 -4.53 57.25 -39.39
C PRO A 4 -5.99 57.13 -39.96
N THR A 5 -6.94 57.26 -39.10
CA THR A 5 -7.91 58.38 -38.92
C THR A 5 -9.12 58.33 -39.83
N HIS A 6 -10.24 58.65 -39.43
CA HIS A 6 -11.05 59.71 -38.86
C HIS A 6 -12.49 59.52 -39.42
N THR A 7 -13.58 59.97 -39.06
CA THR A 7 -14.08 60.95 -38.09
C THR A 7 -15.58 61.06 -38.32
N THR A 8 -16.43 61.14 -37.30
CA THR A 8 -17.29 62.28 -36.93
C THR A 8 -18.39 62.71 -37.91
N ASN A 9 -19.60 62.97 -37.64
CA ASN A 9 -20.21 63.85 -36.70
C ASN A 9 -21.71 64.01 -37.07
N ALA A 10 -22.61 64.06 -36.20
CA ALA A 10 -23.35 65.18 -35.63
C ALA A 10 -24.43 65.79 -36.53
N ALA A 11 -25.55 65.97 -36.02
CA ALA A 11 -26.20 66.98 -35.25
C ALA A 11 -27.60 67.35 -35.79
N TYR A 12 -28.48 67.52 -34.87
CA TYR A 12 -29.72 68.25 -34.74
C TYR A 12 -29.83 69.55 -35.58
N PRO A 13 -31.03 70.30 -35.72
CA PRO A 13 -32.08 70.43 -34.71
C PRO A 13 -33.52 70.69 -35.23
N ALA A 14 -34.48 70.68 -34.36
CA ALA A 14 -35.64 71.55 -34.03
C ALA A 14 -36.43 72.32 -35.13
N ASP A 15 -37.76 72.29 -35.07
CA ASP A 15 -38.54 73.35 -34.49
C ASP A 15 -40.08 73.17 -34.74
N SER A 16 -40.80 73.47 -33.71
CA SER A 16 -42.27 73.66 -33.63
C SER A 16 -42.69 74.97 -34.32
N PRO A 17 -43.92 75.33 -34.65
CA PRO A 17 -44.99 75.60 -33.67
C PRO A 17 -46.47 75.44 -34.13
N TYR A 18 -47.34 75.48 -33.16
CA TYR A 18 -48.78 75.67 -33.01
C TYR A 18 -49.39 76.86 -33.75
N PRO A 19 -50.72 77.18 -33.57
CA PRO A 19 -52.01 76.51 -33.71
C PRO A 19 -52.91 77.36 -34.67
N PRO A 20 -54.23 77.63 -34.60
CA PRO A 20 -55.32 77.26 -33.67
C PRO A 20 -56.75 77.03 -34.29
N ALA A 21 -57.67 76.70 -33.42
CA ALA A 21 -59.08 77.16 -33.27
C ALA A 21 -60.23 76.58 -34.12
N ALA A 22 -61.09 75.99 -33.48
CA ALA A 22 -62.46 76.28 -33.01
C ALA A 22 -63.57 76.22 -34.04
N ALA A 23 -64.56 75.52 -33.76
CA ALA A 23 -65.97 75.92 -33.56
C ALA A 23 -67.02 74.82 -33.90
N ASP A 24 -67.75 74.57 -32.90
CA ASP A 24 -69.23 74.49 -32.73
C ASP A 24 -70.03 73.35 -33.31
N ALA A 25 -70.57 72.67 -32.39
CA ALA A 25 -71.93 72.34 -32.06
C ALA A 25 -72.84 71.69 -33.15
N HIS A 26 -73.31 70.53 -32.82
CA HIS A 26 -74.75 70.28 -32.66
C HIS A 26 -75.01 68.86 -32.09
N GLN A 27 -75.71 68.83 -30.94
CA GLN A 27 -76.26 67.67 -30.27
C GLN A 27 -77.37 67.03 -31.08
N GLN A 28 -77.32 65.70 -31.20
CA GLN A 28 -78.51 64.86 -31.32
C GLN A 28 -78.32 63.54 -30.59
N PRO A 29 -79.35 63.02 -29.94
CA PRO A 29 -79.21 61.87 -29.02
C PRO A 29 -79.11 60.56 -29.78
N ALA A 30 -78.15 59.79 -29.46
CA ALA A 30 -77.94 58.45 -29.99
C ALA A 30 -78.84 57.44 -29.29
N TYR A 31 -79.56 56.72 -30.05
CA TYR A 31 -80.22 55.48 -29.66
C TYR A 31 -79.17 54.45 -29.25
N GLN A 32 -79.30 53.91 -28.02
CA GLN A 32 -78.49 52.77 -27.54
C GLN A 32 -79.07 51.48 -28.11
N GLU A 33 -78.40 50.83 -29.06
CA GLU A 33 -78.57 49.44 -29.34
C GLU A 33 -77.97 48.55 -28.29
N PRO A 34 -78.61 47.43 -27.79
CA PRO A 34 -78.05 46.54 -26.88
C PRO A 34 -76.91 45.74 -27.52
N ALA A 35 -75.76 45.87 -27.02
CA ALA A 35 -74.59 45.08 -27.42
C ALA A 35 -74.84 43.57 -27.15
N TYR A 36 -74.90 42.79 -28.19
CA TYR A 36 -74.82 41.36 -28.19
C TYR A 36 -73.37 41.04 -27.69
N GLN A 37 -73.29 40.53 -26.48
CA GLN A 37 -72.02 39.88 -26.03
C GLN A 37 -71.87 38.53 -26.69
N GLU A 38 -70.98 38.45 -27.61
CA GLU A 38 -70.49 37.20 -28.17
C GLU A 38 -69.82 36.35 -27.00
N PRO A 39 -70.19 35.06 -26.81
CA PRO A 39 -69.52 34.23 -25.80
C PRO A 39 -68.08 34.08 -26.20
N ALA A 40 -67.20 34.53 -25.33
CA ALA A 40 -65.74 34.32 -25.43
C ALA A 40 -65.47 32.84 -25.62
N ASP A 41 -64.84 32.46 -26.68
CA ASP A 41 -64.24 31.16 -26.86
C ASP A 41 -63.31 30.86 -25.70
N PRO A 42 -63.35 29.69 -25.05
CA PRO A 42 -62.44 29.34 -24.01
C PRO A 42 -61.05 29.23 -24.60
N GLU A 43 -60.13 30.10 -24.14
CA GLU A 43 -58.70 29.97 -24.43
C GLU A 43 -58.25 28.55 -24.24
N PRO A 44 -57.55 27.93 -25.20
CA PRO A 44 -57.00 26.61 -25.01
C PRO A 44 -56.00 26.67 -23.84
N ALA A 45 -56.34 25.99 -22.74
CA ALA A 45 -55.47 25.84 -21.61
C ALA A 45 -54.06 25.42 -22.08
N ARG A 46 -53.08 26.32 -21.92
CA ARG A 46 -51.68 26.00 -22.14
C ARG A 46 -51.34 24.83 -21.22
N ARG A 47 -51.32 23.62 -21.79
CA ARG A 47 -50.77 22.44 -21.12
C ARG A 47 -49.29 22.69 -20.92
N GLU A 48 -48.93 23.13 -19.72
CA GLU A 48 -47.53 23.15 -19.31
C GLU A 48 -46.93 21.76 -19.55
N PRO A 49 -45.78 21.67 -20.24
CA PRO A 49 -45.13 20.38 -20.43
C PRO A 49 -44.74 19.88 -19.05
N ARG A 50 -45.45 18.89 -18.53
CA ARG A 50 -45.03 18.13 -17.36
C ARG A 50 -43.63 17.66 -17.62
N ARG A 51 -42.64 18.38 -17.06
CA ARG A 51 -41.23 17.99 -17.04
C ARG A 51 -41.14 16.60 -16.42
N ARG A 52 -40.97 15.58 -17.27
CA ARG A 52 -40.65 14.20 -16.86
C ARG A 52 -39.21 14.14 -16.29
N ARG A 53 -38.96 14.92 -15.22
CA ARG A 53 -37.64 14.99 -14.55
C ARG A 53 -37.22 13.69 -13.85
N GLY A 54 -38.14 12.74 -13.64
CA GLY A 54 -37.84 11.52 -12.88
C GLY A 54 -37.22 10.37 -13.67
N ARG A 55 -37.45 10.28 -14.99
CA ARG A 55 -36.95 9.14 -15.79
C ARG A 55 -35.48 9.31 -16.17
N GLY A 56 -35.05 10.52 -16.53
CA GLY A 56 -33.66 10.80 -16.83
C GLY A 56 -32.76 10.57 -15.62
N LEU A 57 -33.18 11.06 -14.44
CA LEU A 57 -32.41 10.88 -13.18
C LEU A 57 -32.25 9.39 -12.80
N ARG A 58 -33.32 8.59 -12.98
CA ARG A 58 -33.26 7.14 -12.71
C ARG A 58 -32.31 6.41 -13.66
N ILE A 59 -32.35 6.75 -14.95
CA ILE A 59 -31.47 6.17 -15.97
C ILE A 59 -30.02 6.57 -15.67
N THR A 60 -29.76 7.83 -15.38
CA THR A 60 -28.40 8.30 -15.00
C THR A 60 -27.88 7.58 -13.75
N LEU A 61 -28.73 7.39 -12.74
CA LEU A 61 -28.36 6.67 -11.52
C LEU A 61 -28.04 5.20 -11.82
N VAL A 62 -28.85 4.52 -12.64
CA VAL A 62 -28.59 3.13 -13.05
C VAL A 62 -27.27 3.02 -13.82
N VAL A 63 -27.03 3.94 -14.77
CA VAL A 63 -25.78 3.98 -15.53
C VAL A 63 -24.57 4.18 -14.62
N LEU A 64 -24.67 5.11 -13.66
CA LEU A 64 -23.60 5.34 -12.68
C LEU A 64 -23.33 4.10 -11.82
N VAL A 65 -24.37 3.40 -11.36
CA VAL A 65 -24.22 2.16 -10.58
C VAL A 65 -23.57 1.06 -11.41
N VAL A 66 -23.99 0.90 -12.67
CA VAL A 66 -23.42 -0.10 -13.58
C VAL A 66 -21.95 0.23 -13.90
N LEU A 67 -21.64 1.48 -14.24
CA LEU A 67 -20.26 1.89 -14.52
C LEU A 67 -19.37 1.80 -13.26
N GLY A 68 -19.90 2.17 -12.10
CA GLY A 68 -19.20 2.02 -10.83
C GLY A 68 -18.93 0.55 -10.51
N GLY A 69 -19.92 -0.32 -10.69
CA GLY A 69 -19.76 -1.77 -10.52
C GLY A 69 -18.71 -2.38 -11.46
N LEU A 70 -18.75 -2.01 -12.74
CA LEU A 70 -17.74 -2.44 -13.71
C LEU A 70 -16.35 -1.91 -13.35
N GLY A 71 -16.25 -0.69 -12.83
CA GLY A 71 -14.99 -0.11 -12.35
C GLY A 71 -14.40 -0.90 -11.20
N VAL A 72 -15.22 -1.33 -10.23
CA VAL A 72 -14.77 -2.18 -9.12
C VAL A 72 -14.28 -3.54 -9.61
N VAL A 73 -14.99 -4.18 -10.54
CA VAL A 73 -14.56 -5.48 -11.10
C VAL A 73 -13.24 -5.32 -11.85
N ALA A 74 -13.10 -4.29 -12.66
CA ALA A 74 -11.85 -4.03 -13.39
C ALA A 74 -10.69 -3.77 -12.44
N ASP A 75 -10.91 -3.04 -11.34
CA ASP A 75 -9.92 -2.77 -10.30
C ASP A 75 -9.45 -4.05 -9.61
N ARG A 76 -10.38 -4.97 -9.27
CA ARG A 76 -10.02 -6.26 -8.65
C ARG A 76 -9.22 -7.16 -9.58
N VAL A 77 -9.61 -7.27 -10.85
CA VAL A 77 -8.86 -8.03 -11.85
C VAL A 77 -7.47 -7.44 -12.07
N ALA A 78 -7.36 -6.11 -12.08
CA ALA A 78 -6.08 -5.43 -12.26
C ALA A 78 -5.13 -5.67 -11.08
N VAL A 79 -5.63 -5.65 -9.82
CA VAL A 79 -4.78 -5.93 -8.66
C VAL A 79 -4.31 -7.38 -8.64
N ASP A 80 -5.18 -8.37 -8.89
CA ASP A 80 -4.81 -9.79 -8.94
C ASP A 80 -3.71 -10.04 -9.99
N PHE A 81 -3.82 -9.40 -11.16
CA PHE A 81 -2.79 -9.47 -12.19
C PHE A 81 -1.47 -8.85 -11.73
N ALA A 82 -1.53 -7.68 -11.11
CA ALA A 82 -0.33 -6.98 -10.62
C ALA A 82 0.37 -7.75 -9.51
N GLU A 83 -0.36 -8.38 -8.59
CA GLU A 83 0.17 -9.22 -7.50
C GLU A 83 0.92 -10.44 -8.08
N THR A 84 0.30 -11.12 -9.05
CA THR A 84 0.91 -12.27 -9.74
C THR A 84 2.20 -11.87 -10.46
N GLU A 85 2.18 -10.79 -11.22
CA GLU A 85 3.35 -10.30 -11.95
C GLU A 85 4.46 -9.86 -11.00
N ALA A 86 4.11 -9.20 -9.88
CA ALA A 86 5.06 -8.81 -8.85
C ALA A 86 5.71 -10.04 -8.19
N ALA A 87 4.92 -11.06 -7.85
CA ALA A 87 5.41 -12.31 -7.27
C ALA A 87 6.41 -13.02 -8.18
N GLU A 88 6.09 -13.18 -9.46
CA GLU A 88 6.99 -13.81 -10.44
C GLU A 88 8.26 -12.98 -10.67
N LYS A 89 8.15 -11.65 -10.66
CA LYS A 89 9.29 -10.74 -10.80
C LYS A 89 10.23 -10.80 -9.60
N ILE A 90 9.68 -10.86 -8.38
CA ILE A 90 10.47 -11.05 -7.15
C ILE A 90 11.17 -12.41 -7.21
N LYS A 91 10.43 -13.49 -7.51
CA LYS A 91 10.99 -14.83 -7.64
C LYS A 91 12.16 -14.89 -8.61
N SER A 92 11.99 -14.36 -9.81
CA SER A 92 13.01 -14.40 -10.86
C SER A 92 14.24 -13.57 -10.53
N ARG A 93 14.05 -12.37 -9.97
CA ARG A 93 15.15 -11.46 -9.63
C ARG A 93 15.96 -11.91 -8.42
N GLN A 94 15.28 -12.47 -7.42
CA GLN A 94 15.94 -12.97 -6.22
C GLN A 94 16.38 -14.44 -6.34
N GLY A 95 16.13 -15.08 -7.48
CA GLY A 95 16.50 -16.48 -7.70
C GLY A 95 15.78 -17.44 -6.75
N LEU A 96 14.55 -17.10 -6.32
CA LEU A 96 13.81 -17.91 -5.37
C LEU A 96 13.30 -19.20 -6.03
N SER A 97 13.39 -20.31 -5.30
CA SER A 97 12.80 -21.58 -5.72
C SER A 97 11.28 -21.61 -5.57
N ILE A 98 10.75 -20.78 -4.69
CA ILE A 98 9.33 -20.68 -4.34
C ILE A 98 8.80 -19.31 -4.75
N THR A 99 7.57 -19.25 -5.23
CA THR A 99 6.90 -17.99 -5.58
C THR A 99 6.38 -17.33 -4.30
N PRO A 100 6.76 -16.08 -3.98
CA PRO A 100 6.20 -15.37 -2.83
C PRO A 100 4.73 -15.04 -3.04
N GLU A 101 3.99 -14.96 -1.96
CA GLU A 101 2.67 -14.36 -1.95
C GLU A 101 2.81 -12.84 -1.86
N VAL A 102 2.20 -12.11 -2.78
CA VAL A 102 2.20 -10.65 -2.80
C VAL A 102 0.76 -10.18 -2.73
N SER A 103 0.47 -9.26 -1.83
CA SER A 103 -0.86 -8.67 -1.68
C SER A 103 -0.76 -7.14 -1.64
N ILE A 104 -1.46 -6.48 -2.57
CA ILE A 104 -1.49 -5.03 -2.69
C ILE A 104 -2.79 -4.52 -2.09
N LYS A 105 -2.69 -3.78 -1.01
CA LYS A 105 -3.84 -3.27 -0.26
C LYS A 105 -4.24 -1.87 -0.74
N GLY A 106 -5.47 -1.51 -0.37
CA GLY A 106 -6.05 -0.22 -0.71
C GLY A 106 -7.01 -0.29 -1.90
N PHE A 107 -7.81 0.75 -2.03
CA PHE A 107 -8.83 0.87 -3.08
C PHE A 107 -9.04 2.35 -3.43
N PRO A 108 -9.18 2.72 -4.71
CA PRO A 108 -8.99 1.87 -5.90
C PRO A 108 -7.51 1.62 -6.23
N PHE A 109 -7.18 0.37 -6.61
CA PHE A 109 -5.82 0.01 -7.04
C PHE A 109 -5.38 0.74 -8.31
N LEU A 110 -6.27 0.85 -9.30
CA LEU A 110 -5.95 1.52 -10.55
C LEU A 110 -5.48 2.97 -10.36
N THR A 111 -6.06 3.69 -9.39
CA THR A 111 -5.61 5.04 -9.06
C THR A 111 -4.20 5.03 -8.48
N GLN A 112 -3.94 4.12 -7.53
CA GLN A 112 -2.61 3.95 -6.94
C GLN A 112 -1.55 3.59 -7.99
N ALA A 113 -1.90 2.70 -8.92
CA ALA A 113 -1.01 2.27 -10.00
C ALA A 113 -0.68 3.42 -10.98
N LEU A 114 -1.67 4.25 -11.33
CA LEU A 114 -1.47 5.44 -12.17
C LEU A 114 -0.56 6.47 -11.48
N ASP A 115 -0.72 6.66 -10.18
CA ASP A 115 0.09 7.57 -9.37
C ASP A 115 1.47 6.98 -9.02
N LYS A 116 1.69 5.69 -9.34
CA LYS A 116 2.90 4.92 -8.98
C LYS A 116 3.18 4.95 -7.46
N LYS A 117 2.12 4.95 -6.69
CA LYS A 117 2.15 4.95 -5.23
C LYS A 117 1.16 3.93 -4.71
N LEU A 118 1.67 2.91 -4.03
CA LEU A 118 0.85 1.91 -3.37
C LEU A 118 0.79 2.22 -1.89
N ASP A 119 -0.39 2.13 -1.30
CA ASP A 119 -0.59 2.44 0.12
C ASP A 119 0.10 1.42 1.01
N GLU A 120 -0.09 0.13 0.70
CA GLU A 120 0.48 -0.97 1.44
C GLU A 120 0.69 -2.18 0.53
N VAL A 121 1.82 -2.84 0.69
CA VAL A 121 2.16 -4.11 0.02
C VAL A 121 2.62 -5.09 1.08
N GLU A 122 1.98 -6.23 1.12
CA GLU A 122 2.39 -7.37 1.96
C GLU A 122 3.09 -8.42 1.08
N VAL A 123 4.15 -8.99 1.60
CA VAL A 123 4.88 -10.08 0.96
C VAL A 123 5.06 -11.20 1.96
N GLY A 124 4.63 -12.39 1.60
CA GLY A 124 4.81 -13.62 2.38
C GLY A 124 5.66 -14.64 1.60
N LEU A 125 6.48 -15.39 2.30
CA LEU A 125 7.30 -16.44 1.70
C LEU A 125 7.60 -17.51 2.75
N ASP A 126 7.28 -18.76 2.43
CA ASP A 126 7.53 -19.91 3.28
C ASP A 126 8.70 -20.75 2.75
N GLY A 127 9.55 -21.23 3.65
CA GLY A 127 10.63 -22.15 3.29
C GLY A 127 11.78 -21.51 2.50
N LEU A 128 12.09 -20.23 2.75
CA LEU A 128 13.23 -19.57 2.11
C LEU A 128 14.54 -20.12 2.64
N THR A 129 15.36 -20.68 1.76
CA THR A 129 16.73 -21.09 2.12
C THR A 129 17.69 -19.93 1.87
N ALA A 130 18.32 -19.45 2.92
CA ALA A 130 19.38 -18.46 2.86
C ALA A 130 20.73 -19.14 3.12
N THR A 131 21.76 -18.71 2.39
CA THR A 131 23.14 -19.18 2.63
C THR A 131 23.86 -18.13 3.47
N THR A 132 24.45 -18.54 4.57
CA THR A 132 25.27 -17.68 5.41
C THR A 132 26.65 -17.46 4.76
N ASP A 133 27.40 -16.44 5.24
CA ASP A 133 28.73 -16.13 4.74
C ASP A 133 29.73 -17.32 4.92
N ASP A 134 29.47 -18.19 5.88
CA ASP A 134 30.26 -19.43 6.14
C ASP A 134 29.83 -20.61 5.24
N GLY A 135 28.89 -20.40 4.32
CA GLY A 135 28.39 -21.42 3.39
C GLY A 135 27.37 -22.39 3.97
N HIS A 136 26.86 -22.18 5.17
CA HIS A 136 25.77 -22.96 5.75
C HIS A 136 24.41 -22.49 5.22
N ASN A 137 23.52 -23.44 4.96
CA ASN A 137 22.15 -23.11 4.58
C ASN A 137 21.28 -23.02 5.85
N VAL A 138 20.55 -21.92 5.96
CA VAL A 138 19.52 -21.69 6.98
C VAL A 138 18.18 -21.59 6.29
N THR A 139 17.25 -22.43 6.67
CA THR A 139 15.87 -22.33 6.19
C THR A 139 15.09 -21.39 7.11
N ILE A 140 14.56 -20.33 6.51
CA ILE A 140 13.59 -19.45 7.14
C ILE A 140 12.24 -20.10 6.90
N THR A 141 11.59 -20.56 7.95
CA THR A 141 10.34 -21.34 7.85
C THR A 141 9.22 -20.45 7.32
N GLU A 142 9.12 -19.23 7.80
CA GLU A 142 8.14 -18.23 7.41
C GLU A 142 8.79 -16.85 7.39
N LEU A 143 8.55 -16.10 6.32
CA LEU A 143 8.98 -14.72 6.17
C LEU A 143 7.78 -13.88 5.78
N SER A 144 7.52 -12.81 6.50
CA SER A 144 6.50 -11.82 6.15
C SER A 144 7.07 -10.41 6.19
N ALA A 145 6.64 -9.58 5.26
CA ALA A 145 7.02 -8.18 5.20
C ALA A 145 5.81 -7.32 4.83
N THR A 146 5.68 -6.17 5.47
CA THR A 146 4.67 -5.15 5.17
C THR A 146 5.38 -3.85 4.82
N LEU A 147 5.05 -3.31 3.68
CA LEU A 147 5.62 -2.11 3.11
C LEU A 147 4.53 -1.04 3.00
N HIS A 148 4.77 0.13 3.56
CA HIS A 148 3.81 1.24 3.53
C HIS A 148 4.30 2.37 2.65
N GLN A 149 3.36 3.00 1.91
CA GLN A 149 3.60 4.14 1.02
C GLN A 149 4.74 3.83 0.03
N VAL A 150 4.54 2.78 -0.75
CA VAL A 150 5.52 2.30 -1.73
C VAL A 150 5.47 3.20 -2.96
N LYS A 151 6.56 3.86 -3.27
CA LYS A 151 6.76 4.69 -4.47
C LYS A 151 7.54 3.90 -5.51
N ILE A 152 6.97 3.72 -6.68
CA ILE A 152 7.55 2.98 -7.79
C ILE A 152 8.23 3.97 -8.74
N SER A 153 9.45 3.68 -9.17
CA SER A 153 10.17 4.51 -10.16
C SER A 153 9.44 4.58 -11.51
N GLY A 154 9.75 5.60 -12.29
CA GLY A 154 9.11 5.84 -13.57
C GLY A 154 9.22 4.69 -14.56
N ASP A 155 10.30 3.96 -14.50
CA ASP A 155 10.67 2.82 -15.36
C ASP A 155 10.35 1.45 -14.72
N PHE A 156 9.72 1.43 -13.54
CA PHE A 156 9.41 0.21 -12.78
C PHE A 156 10.63 -0.65 -12.41
N SER A 157 11.83 -0.05 -12.41
CA SER A 157 13.06 -0.76 -12.07
C SER A 157 13.34 -0.80 -10.57
N SER A 158 12.80 0.14 -9.82
CA SER A 158 13.00 0.27 -8.37
C SER A 158 11.75 0.74 -7.67
N ALA A 159 11.69 0.46 -6.38
CA ALA A 159 10.65 0.97 -5.50
C ALA A 159 11.27 1.42 -4.17
N THR A 160 10.62 2.35 -3.49
CA THR A 160 11.01 2.80 -2.15
C THR A 160 9.77 2.82 -1.27
N ALA A 161 9.84 2.15 -0.13
CA ALA A 161 8.81 2.21 0.89
C ALA A 161 9.16 3.28 1.93
N ASP A 162 8.21 4.13 2.29
CA ASP A 162 8.44 5.13 3.35
C ASP A 162 8.65 4.45 4.70
N ARG A 163 7.99 3.32 4.94
CA ARG A 163 8.19 2.43 6.08
C ARG A 163 8.09 0.98 5.64
N ALA A 164 8.90 0.14 6.25
CA ALA A 164 8.82 -1.31 6.11
C ALA A 164 8.93 -1.95 7.49
N SER A 165 8.24 -3.06 7.68
CA SER A 165 8.42 -3.97 8.79
C SER A 165 8.44 -5.40 8.26
N GLY A 166 9.19 -6.28 8.95
CA GLY A 166 9.27 -7.68 8.57
C GLY A 166 9.38 -8.58 9.79
N ARG A 167 8.96 -9.83 9.61
CA ARG A 167 9.12 -10.92 10.57
C ARG A 167 9.64 -12.14 9.84
N ALA A 168 10.50 -12.88 10.53
CA ALA A 168 10.98 -14.17 10.04
C ALA A 168 10.96 -15.17 11.20
N HIS A 169 10.44 -16.36 10.94
CA HIS A 169 10.47 -17.49 11.87
C HIS A 169 11.49 -18.52 11.39
N ILE A 170 12.36 -18.97 12.29
CA ILE A 170 13.36 -20.02 12.04
C ILE A 170 13.15 -21.12 13.06
N SER A 171 12.86 -22.34 12.62
CA SER A 171 12.64 -23.47 13.52
C SER A 171 13.92 -23.87 14.27
N TYR A 172 13.79 -24.49 15.44
CA TYR A 172 14.95 -25.04 16.15
C TYR A 172 15.66 -26.14 15.36
N ALA A 173 14.96 -26.85 14.48
CA ALA A 173 15.56 -27.83 13.60
C ALA A 173 16.50 -27.17 12.59
N ASP A 174 16.05 -26.08 11.96
CA ASP A 174 16.85 -25.31 10.99
C ASP A 174 18.05 -24.62 11.67
N LEU A 175 17.82 -24.03 12.86
CA LEU A 175 18.90 -23.46 13.65
C LEU A 175 19.96 -24.51 14.05
N SER A 176 19.53 -25.74 14.39
CA SER A 176 20.44 -26.83 14.71
C SER A 176 21.25 -27.24 13.48
N ALA A 177 20.62 -27.33 12.32
CA ALA A 177 21.30 -27.62 11.05
C ALA A 177 22.33 -26.53 10.70
N ALA A 178 22.00 -25.26 10.89
CA ALA A 178 22.89 -24.11 10.68
C ALA A 178 24.04 -24.04 11.70
N ALA A 179 23.83 -24.50 12.92
CA ALA A 179 24.85 -24.51 13.97
C ALA A 179 25.95 -25.57 13.70
N GLY A 180 25.71 -26.54 12.85
CA GLY A 180 26.65 -27.57 12.43
C GLY A 180 26.43 -28.92 13.09
N GLU A 181 27.19 -29.90 12.60
CA GLU A 181 27.06 -31.30 13.05
C GLU A 181 27.25 -31.47 14.57
N GLY A 182 26.33 -32.24 15.15
CA GLY A 182 26.38 -32.59 16.56
C GLY A 182 25.91 -31.50 17.53
N ILE A 183 25.46 -30.35 17.01
CA ILE A 183 24.87 -29.26 17.79
C ILE A 183 23.34 -29.30 17.62
N ARG A 184 22.63 -29.21 18.75
CA ARG A 184 21.17 -29.05 18.77
C ARG A 184 20.81 -27.80 19.53
N VAL A 185 19.94 -27.01 18.95
CA VAL A 185 19.35 -25.82 19.55
C VAL A 185 17.90 -26.13 19.93
N SER A 186 17.48 -25.71 21.09
CA SER A 186 16.10 -25.88 21.58
C SER A 186 15.74 -24.73 22.53
N GLN A 187 14.49 -24.68 22.94
CA GLN A 187 14.03 -23.67 23.90
C GLN A 187 14.71 -23.80 25.25
N ALA A 188 15.19 -22.68 25.81
CA ALA A 188 15.69 -22.61 27.19
C ALA A 188 14.59 -22.16 28.14
N GLY A 189 13.96 -23.12 28.81
CA GLY A 189 12.94 -22.85 29.84
C GLY A 189 11.54 -22.57 29.21
N LYS A 190 10.71 -21.82 29.94
CA LYS A 190 9.34 -21.48 29.46
C LYS A 190 9.39 -20.24 28.59
N ALA A 191 8.60 -20.26 27.50
CA ALA A 191 8.39 -19.10 26.62
C ALA A 191 7.96 -17.86 27.44
N GLY A 192 8.53 -16.72 27.10
CA GLY A 192 8.20 -15.43 27.72
C GLY A 192 9.06 -15.01 28.92
N ALA A 193 9.59 -15.93 29.70
CA ALA A 193 10.48 -15.59 30.85
C ALA A 193 11.90 -15.26 30.39
N ASN A 194 12.35 -15.81 29.26
CA ASN A 194 13.70 -15.66 28.70
C ASN A 194 13.57 -15.49 27.17
N ALA A 195 12.99 -14.39 26.74
CA ALA A 195 12.56 -14.15 25.35
C ALA A 195 13.66 -14.24 24.28
N ASN A 196 14.92 -14.39 24.66
CA ASN A 196 16.06 -14.51 23.75
C ASN A 196 17.05 -15.62 24.15
N ARG A 197 16.62 -16.56 25.00
CA ARG A 197 17.49 -17.65 25.47
C ARG A 197 17.16 -18.97 24.79
N VAL A 198 18.21 -19.67 24.40
CA VAL A 198 18.15 -21.02 23.82
C VAL A 198 19.00 -22.00 24.64
N LYS A 199 18.62 -23.25 24.58
CA LYS A 199 19.46 -24.35 25.12
C LYS A 199 20.22 -24.96 23.94
N ILE A 200 21.52 -25.02 24.09
CA ILE A 200 22.43 -25.64 23.13
C ILE A 200 22.91 -26.96 23.72
N THR A 201 22.74 -28.05 22.99
CA THR A 201 23.28 -29.36 23.39
C THR A 201 24.21 -29.86 22.28
N GLY A 202 25.28 -30.50 22.68
CA GLY A 202 26.27 -31.04 21.76
C GLY A 202 27.13 -32.09 22.37
N SER A 203 28.17 -32.56 21.69
CA SER A 203 29.18 -33.46 22.23
C SER A 203 30.57 -32.87 22.02
N PHE A 204 31.39 -32.98 23.04
CA PHE A 204 32.80 -32.62 23.00
C PHE A 204 33.65 -33.74 23.60
N MET A 205 34.57 -34.30 22.81
CA MET A 205 35.43 -35.43 23.22
C MET A 205 34.62 -36.64 23.71
N GLY A 206 33.45 -36.90 23.15
CA GLY A 206 32.56 -37.99 23.54
C GLY A 206 31.67 -37.73 24.74
N LEU A 207 31.79 -36.57 25.38
CA LEU A 207 30.94 -36.13 26.50
C LEU A 207 29.76 -35.29 25.95
N GLY A 208 28.55 -35.66 26.34
CA GLY A 208 27.36 -34.83 26.07
C GLY A 208 27.38 -33.58 26.92
N LEU A 209 27.30 -32.43 26.30
CA LEU A 209 27.29 -31.11 26.94
C LEU A 209 25.98 -30.38 26.69
N SER A 210 25.58 -29.58 27.62
CA SER A 210 24.43 -28.69 27.52
C SER A 210 24.78 -27.35 28.15
N ALA A 211 24.47 -26.29 27.43
CA ALA A 211 24.63 -24.92 27.89
C ALA A 211 23.42 -24.08 27.51
N ASP A 212 23.10 -23.08 28.30
CA ASP A 212 22.18 -22.04 27.92
C ASP A 212 22.96 -20.97 27.13
N GLY A 213 22.31 -20.41 26.14
CA GLY A 213 22.86 -19.35 25.31
C GLY A 213 21.86 -18.24 25.07
N THR A 214 22.39 -17.09 24.75
CA THR A 214 21.61 -15.90 24.43
C THR A 214 21.70 -15.58 22.92
N VAL A 215 20.58 -15.41 22.29
CA VAL A 215 20.50 -14.91 20.91
C VAL A 215 20.20 -13.40 20.94
N SER A 216 20.91 -12.62 20.15
CA SER A 216 20.75 -11.17 20.12
C SER A 216 20.98 -10.62 18.71
N VAL A 217 20.41 -9.45 18.44
CA VAL A 217 20.69 -8.67 17.23
C VAL A 217 21.83 -7.73 17.50
N VAL A 218 22.80 -7.69 16.59
CA VAL A 218 23.97 -6.80 16.66
C VAL A 218 24.06 -6.01 15.35
N ASN A 219 24.36 -4.71 15.45
CA ASN A 219 24.50 -3.78 14.32
C ASN A 219 23.26 -3.64 13.43
N GLY A 220 22.16 -4.32 13.73
CA GLY A 220 20.93 -4.32 12.94
C GLY A 220 20.97 -5.21 11.68
N ASP A 221 22.05 -6.01 11.52
CA ASP A 221 22.23 -6.92 10.38
C ASP A 221 22.77 -8.30 10.77
N THR A 222 23.10 -8.50 12.03
CA THR A 222 23.78 -9.69 12.49
C THR A 222 23.01 -10.35 13.64
N ILE A 223 22.74 -11.64 13.52
CA ILE A 223 22.22 -12.47 14.60
C ILE A 223 23.40 -13.08 15.31
N ARG A 224 23.48 -12.87 16.61
CA ARG A 224 24.56 -13.36 17.47
C ARG A 224 24.05 -14.38 18.45
N LEU A 225 24.65 -15.55 18.47
CA LEU A 225 24.48 -16.58 19.51
C LEU A 225 25.73 -16.62 20.38
N ARG A 226 25.55 -16.58 21.69
CA ARG A 226 26.62 -16.76 22.67
C ARG A 226 26.16 -17.70 23.79
N ILE A 227 27.03 -18.64 24.21
CA ILE A 227 26.74 -19.39 25.42
C ILE A 227 26.96 -18.49 26.65
N ASP A 228 26.07 -18.61 27.63
CA ASP A 228 26.13 -17.80 28.85
C ASP A 228 27.28 -18.25 29.74
N ALA A 229 27.45 -19.57 29.87
CA ALA A 229 28.55 -20.17 30.62
C ALA A 229 28.98 -21.50 29.99
N VAL A 230 30.25 -21.83 30.08
CA VAL A 230 30.73 -23.16 29.70
C VAL A 230 30.22 -24.16 30.74
N PRO A 231 29.74 -25.36 30.33
CA PRO A 231 29.23 -26.38 31.23
C PRO A 231 30.24 -26.77 32.31
N GLU A 232 29.77 -27.04 33.55
CA GLU A 232 30.61 -27.49 34.64
C GLU A 232 31.35 -28.79 34.31
N GLY A 233 32.54 -28.95 34.87
CA GLY A 233 33.39 -30.12 34.63
C GLY A 233 34.31 -30.02 33.40
N ILE A 234 34.21 -28.94 32.62
CA ILE A 234 35.12 -28.67 31.51
C ILE A 234 36.31 -27.88 32.00
N PRO A 235 37.56 -28.39 31.82
CA PRO A 235 38.74 -27.61 32.18
C PRO A 235 38.85 -26.30 31.40
N ALA A 236 39.24 -25.21 32.07
CA ALA A 236 39.31 -23.87 31.51
C ALA A 236 40.08 -23.76 30.19
N ARG A 237 41.12 -24.64 30.03
CA ARG A 237 41.90 -24.71 28.76
C ARG A 237 41.07 -25.03 27.51
N PHE A 238 39.88 -25.62 27.66
CA PHE A 238 39.00 -26.00 26.56
C PHE A 238 37.88 -24.98 26.34
N GLU A 239 37.70 -23.99 27.19
CA GLU A 239 36.66 -22.96 27.08
C GLU A 239 36.69 -22.26 25.73
N GLY A 240 37.84 -21.84 25.24
CA GLY A 240 38.00 -21.20 23.94
C GLY A 240 37.52 -22.08 22.78
N GLN A 241 37.84 -23.39 22.81
CA GLN A 241 37.41 -24.31 21.76
C GLN A 241 35.90 -24.57 21.76
N ILE A 242 35.26 -24.57 22.95
CA ILE A 242 33.83 -24.72 23.06
C ILE A 242 33.13 -23.46 22.50
N ARG A 243 33.57 -22.27 22.95
CA ARG A 243 33.03 -21.00 22.47
C ARG A 243 33.19 -20.86 20.94
N GLU A 244 34.33 -21.24 20.38
CA GLU A 244 34.54 -21.22 18.92
C GLU A 244 33.51 -22.06 18.17
N LYS A 245 33.10 -23.20 18.73
CA LYS A 245 32.08 -24.08 18.14
C LYS A 245 30.65 -23.57 18.36
N THR A 246 30.36 -22.99 19.50
CA THR A 246 28.98 -22.64 19.91
C THR A 246 28.65 -21.18 19.71
N ASP A 247 29.63 -20.27 19.84
CA ASP A 247 29.43 -18.85 19.65
C ASP A 247 29.43 -18.54 18.13
N LYS A 248 28.32 -18.04 17.62
CA LYS A 248 28.16 -17.77 16.20
C LYS A 248 27.66 -16.36 15.97
N ASP A 249 28.12 -15.77 14.89
CA ASP A 249 27.60 -14.52 14.32
C ASP A 249 27.16 -14.81 12.89
N TRP A 250 25.86 -14.68 12.63
CA TRP A 250 25.29 -14.83 11.30
C TRP A 250 24.92 -13.45 10.77
N LYS A 251 25.70 -12.97 9.84
CA LYS A 251 25.38 -11.73 9.15
C LYS A 251 24.36 -12.00 8.05
N ILE A 252 23.26 -11.25 8.08
CA ILE A 252 22.20 -11.34 7.07
C ILE A 252 22.61 -10.49 5.88
N SER A 253 23.00 -11.15 4.78
CA SER A 253 23.32 -10.50 3.52
C SER A 253 22.07 -10.22 2.71
N GLY A 254 22.10 -9.18 1.87
CA GLY A 254 21.00 -8.87 0.95
C GLY A 254 19.79 -8.17 1.57
N MET A 255 19.86 -7.73 2.84
CA MET A 255 18.79 -6.90 3.38
C MET A 255 18.67 -5.59 2.59
N PRO A 256 17.43 -5.13 2.28
CA PRO A 256 17.20 -3.85 1.64
C PRO A 256 17.82 -2.69 2.43
N ASN A 257 18.38 -1.72 1.73
CA ASN A 257 18.89 -0.52 2.37
C ASN A 257 17.78 0.20 3.14
N GLY A 258 18.07 0.59 4.38
CA GLY A 258 17.10 1.24 5.26
C GLY A 258 16.36 0.28 6.19
N LEU A 259 16.39 -1.03 5.94
CA LEU A 259 15.83 -2.05 6.82
C LEU A 259 16.88 -2.50 7.85
N ARG A 260 16.47 -2.73 9.10
CA ARG A 260 17.32 -3.24 10.17
C ARG A 260 16.57 -4.26 11.00
N LEU A 261 17.30 -5.29 11.46
CA LEU A 261 16.81 -6.16 12.51
C LEU A 261 16.76 -5.38 13.83
N GLU A 262 15.69 -5.55 14.57
CA GLU A 262 15.45 -4.86 15.84
C GLU A 262 15.45 -5.85 17.01
N LYS A 263 14.83 -7.02 16.81
CA LYS A 263 14.56 -7.93 17.92
C LYS A 263 14.66 -9.38 17.48
N VAL A 264 15.05 -10.24 18.42
CA VAL A 264 14.93 -11.69 18.34
C VAL A 264 14.21 -12.18 19.59
N GLU A 265 13.27 -13.09 19.42
CA GLU A 265 12.50 -13.73 20.50
C GLU A 265 12.46 -15.23 20.31
N THR A 266 12.59 -15.98 21.39
CA THR A 266 12.44 -17.43 21.37
C THR A 266 10.96 -17.80 21.55
N THR A 267 10.49 -18.72 20.73
CA THR A 267 9.13 -19.31 20.77
C THR A 267 9.22 -20.76 21.27
N GLN A 268 8.11 -21.51 21.17
CA GLN A 268 8.11 -22.94 21.52
C GLN A 268 8.81 -23.82 20.50
N ASP A 269 8.83 -23.41 19.25
CA ASP A 269 9.26 -24.16 18.06
C ASP A 269 10.47 -23.56 17.35
N GLY A 270 10.87 -22.33 17.69
CA GLY A 270 11.96 -21.66 17.01
C GLY A 270 12.32 -20.30 17.61
N ILE A 271 12.81 -19.44 16.74
CA ILE A 271 13.07 -18.02 17.03
C ILE A 271 12.33 -17.15 16.04
N ASP A 272 11.75 -16.07 16.53
CA ASP A 272 11.16 -15.00 15.74
C ASP A 272 12.13 -13.82 15.66
N LEU A 273 12.39 -13.38 14.47
CA LEU A 273 13.15 -12.17 14.17
C LEU A 273 12.17 -11.09 13.73
N SER A 274 12.35 -9.90 14.20
CA SER A 274 11.61 -8.74 13.69
C SER A 274 12.56 -7.62 13.30
N GLY A 275 12.18 -6.91 12.26
CA GLY A 275 12.93 -5.77 11.76
C GLY A 275 12.00 -4.69 11.23
N ALA A 276 12.50 -3.48 11.20
CA ALA A 276 11.80 -2.34 10.64
C ALA A 276 12.78 -1.37 9.98
N GLY A 277 12.23 -0.45 9.21
CA GLY A 277 13.01 0.54 8.52
C GLY A 277 12.19 1.68 7.94
N THR A 278 12.89 2.73 7.58
CA THR A 278 12.31 3.89 6.89
C THR A 278 13.12 4.19 5.63
N ALA A 279 12.44 4.76 4.63
CA ALA A 279 13.02 5.02 3.31
C ALA A 279 13.71 3.76 2.73
N VAL A 280 13.03 2.61 2.86
CA VAL A 280 13.58 1.31 2.48
C VAL A 280 13.60 1.19 0.97
N SER A 281 14.80 1.04 0.40
CA SER A 281 15.00 0.88 -1.03
C SER A 281 14.89 -0.59 -1.44
N LEU A 282 13.97 -0.87 -2.36
CA LEU A 282 13.72 -2.19 -2.93
C LEU A 282 14.37 -2.33 -4.32
N THR A 283 15.52 -1.70 -4.49
CA THR A 283 16.32 -1.85 -5.71
C THR A 283 16.99 -3.22 -5.70
N SER A 284 16.88 -3.91 -6.76
CA SER A 284 17.65 -5.12 -7.06
C SER A 284 18.95 -4.75 -7.72
#